data_7e2273e2d2d03ab295e26755e73d1b86
#
_entry.id   7e2273e2d2d03ab295e26755e73d1b86
#
_cell.length_a   1.000
_cell.length_b   1.000
_cell.length_c   1.000
_cell.angle_alpha   90.00
_cell.angle_beta   90.00
_cell.angle_gamma   90.00
#
_symmetry.space_group_name_H-M   'P 1'
#
loop_
_entity.id
_entity.type
_entity.pdbx_description
1 polymer ?
#
loop_
_entity_poly.entity_id
_entity_poly.type
_entity_poly.pdbx_seq_one_letter_code
_entity_poly.pdbx_strand_id
1 'polypeptide(L)'
;MLFRSILVDDVINSGWTVQRAMATIWQRGRPAAVKLAVLIDRGHRALPIRPNYVGKNIPTSRTERVQVRLGTGGSDPKAKSRDHVTIYSIVEPMKEPEAAH
;
A
#
# COMPACT_ATOMS: atom_id res chain seq x y z
N MET A 1 -14.44 -2.87 26.90
CA MET A 1 -13.13 -3.48 26.67
C MET A 1 -12.45 -2.81 25.49
N LEU A 2 -11.28 -2.24 25.73
CA LEU A 2 -10.53 -1.60 24.64
C LEU A 2 -9.76 -2.68 23.86
N PHE A 3 -9.88 -2.66 22.56
CA PHE A 3 -9.17 -3.58 21.69
C PHE A 3 -7.96 -2.90 21.05
N ARG A 4 -7.03 -3.70 20.59
CA ARG A 4 -5.88 -3.24 19.81
C ARG A 4 -5.97 -3.81 18.42
N SER A 5 -5.55 -3.04 17.43
CA SER A 5 -5.60 -3.43 16.04
C SER A 5 -4.26 -3.20 15.37
N ILE A 6 -3.96 -4.07 14.42
CA ILE A 6 -2.85 -3.87 13.50
C ILE A 6 -3.45 -3.88 12.10
N LEU A 7 -3.25 -2.78 11.38
CA LEU A 7 -3.59 -2.70 9.96
C LEU A 7 -2.38 -3.19 9.17
N VAL A 8 -2.64 -4.07 8.22
CA VAL A 8 -1.60 -4.61 7.36
C VAL A 8 -1.96 -4.29 5.92
N ASP A 9 -1.03 -3.71 5.19
CA ASP A 9 -1.18 -3.42 3.77
C ASP A 9 0.09 -3.81 3.04
N ASP A 10 0.00 -3.98 1.74
CA ASP A 10 1.15 -4.30 0.91
C ASP A 10 1.99 -3.05 0.62
N VAL A 11 1.38 -2.00 0.11
CA VAL A 11 2.08 -0.78 -0.28
C VAL A 11 1.37 0.43 0.29
N ILE A 12 2.12 1.31 0.96
CA ILE A 12 1.59 2.60 1.35
C ILE A 12 2.19 3.69 0.47
N ASN A 13 1.34 4.58 -0.01
CA ASN A 13 1.71 5.73 -0.80
C ASN A 13 1.18 7.00 -0.13
N SER A 14 0.01 7.47 -0.54
CA SER A 14 -0.59 8.69 0.00
C SER A 14 -1.14 8.56 1.42
N GLY A 15 -1.57 7.38 1.79
CA GLY A 15 -2.18 7.10 3.09
C GLY A 15 -3.71 7.05 3.07
N TRP A 16 -4.36 7.31 1.92
CA TRP A 16 -5.82 7.32 1.86
C TRP A 16 -6.46 5.98 2.17
N THR A 17 -5.85 4.88 1.72
CA THR A 17 -6.36 3.53 2.02
C THR A 17 -6.33 3.25 3.52
N VAL A 18 -5.26 3.65 4.18
CA VAL A 18 -5.13 3.50 5.63
C VAL A 18 -6.17 4.33 6.35
N GLN A 19 -6.40 5.55 5.90
CA GLN A 19 -7.40 6.43 6.51
C GLN A 19 -8.80 5.81 6.42
N ARG A 20 -9.15 5.22 5.30
CA ARG A 20 -10.43 4.52 5.14
C ARG A 20 -10.54 3.31 6.06
N ALA A 21 -9.48 2.56 6.18
CA ALA A 21 -9.45 1.40 7.08
C ALA A 21 -9.61 1.83 8.55
N MET A 22 -8.96 2.90 8.94
CA MET A 22 -9.11 3.46 10.28
C MET A 22 -10.53 3.91 10.56
N ALA A 23 -11.18 4.55 9.59
CA ALA A 23 -12.58 4.97 9.71
C ALA A 23 -13.50 3.76 9.97
N THR A 24 -13.24 2.65 9.31
CA THR A 24 -13.98 1.40 9.53
C THR A 24 -13.77 0.87 10.95
N ILE A 25 -12.57 0.94 11.46
CA ILE A 25 -12.27 0.53 12.84
C ILE A 25 -13.04 1.41 13.83
N TRP A 26 -13.07 2.73 13.62
CA TRP A 26 -13.77 3.65 14.50
C TRP A 26 -15.27 3.37 14.58
N GLN A 27 -15.87 2.83 13.51
CA GLN A 27 -17.28 2.44 13.52
C GLN A 27 -17.56 1.28 14.46
N ARG A 28 -16.58 0.45 14.74
CA ARG A 28 -16.72 -0.70 15.63
C ARG A 28 -16.44 -0.39 17.08
N GLY A 29 -15.87 0.76 17.35
CA GLY A 29 -15.53 1.17 18.68
C GLY A 29 -14.21 1.94 18.72
N ARG A 30 -13.83 2.35 19.89
CA ARG A 30 -12.59 3.10 20.07
C ARG A 30 -11.46 2.14 20.46
N PRO A 31 -10.49 1.90 19.58
CA PRO A 31 -9.37 1.03 19.92
C PRO A 31 -8.43 1.70 20.94
N ALA A 32 -7.78 0.89 21.75
CA ALA A 32 -6.73 1.37 22.64
C ALA A 32 -5.50 1.80 21.83
N ALA A 33 -5.22 1.11 20.75
CA ALA A 33 -4.12 1.42 19.84
C ALA A 33 -4.38 0.85 18.47
N VAL A 34 -3.92 1.55 17.44
CA VAL A 34 -3.91 1.07 16.06
C VAL A 34 -2.49 1.22 15.55
N LYS A 35 -1.90 0.14 15.12
CA LYS A 35 -0.58 0.13 14.49
C LYS A 35 -0.72 -0.22 13.02
N LEU A 36 0.21 0.26 12.23
CA LEU A 36 0.24 0.04 10.79
C LEU A 36 1.51 -0.70 10.41
N ALA A 37 1.34 -1.78 9.68
CA ALA A 37 2.44 -2.53 9.10
C ALA A 37 2.27 -2.57 7.59
N VAL A 38 3.29 -2.23 6.85
CA VAL A 38 3.29 -2.27 5.39
C VAL A 38 4.52 -3.00 4.89
N LEU A 39 4.40 -3.65 3.77
CA LEU A 39 5.54 -4.29 3.14
C LEU A 39 6.44 -3.25 2.48
N ILE A 40 5.86 -2.34 1.74
CA ILE A 40 6.58 -1.32 0.97
C ILE A 40 6.03 0.07 1.30
N ASP A 41 6.93 1.00 1.58
CA ASP A 41 6.62 2.41 1.73
C ASP A 41 7.20 3.20 0.56
N ARG A 42 6.33 3.80 -0.24
CA ARG A 42 6.72 4.60 -1.41
C ARG A 42 7.00 6.05 -1.08
N GLY A 43 6.51 6.55 0.02
CA GLY A 43 6.85 7.87 0.50
C GLY A 43 6.03 9.04 -0.03
N HIS A 44 5.06 8.85 -0.91
CA HIS A 44 4.25 9.95 -1.47
C HIS A 44 3.03 10.25 -0.61
N ARG A 45 3.23 10.78 0.58
CA ARG A 45 2.14 11.02 1.52
C ARG A 45 1.29 12.22 1.14
N ALA A 46 -0.02 12.03 1.17
CA ALA A 46 -0.99 13.11 1.20
C ALA A 46 -1.49 13.37 2.63
N LEU A 47 -1.42 12.36 3.48
CA LEU A 47 -1.86 12.43 4.87
C LEU A 47 -0.67 12.21 5.82
N PRO A 48 -0.73 12.77 7.04
CA PRO A 48 0.33 12.58 8.03
C PRO A 48 0.26 11.20 8.69
N ILE A 49 0.37 10.16 7.89
CA ILE A 49 0.31 8.78 8.35
C ILE A 49 1.67 8.14 8.13
N ARG A 50 2.17 7.51 9.18
CA ARG A 50 3.46 6.82 9.14
C ARG A 50 3.30 5.40 9.65
N PRO A 51 3.75 4.38 8.89
CA PRO A 51 3.69 3.01 9.36
C PRO A 51 4.63 2.79 10.55
N ASN A 52 4.19 1.92 11.45
CA ASN A 52 5.00 1.50 12.59
C ASN A 52 6.01 0.44 12.19
N TYR A 53 5.66 -0.38 11.21
CA TYR A 53 6.51 -1.45 10.71
C TYR A 53 6.56 -1.38 9.19
N VAL A 54 7.75 -1.35 8.64
CA VAL A 54 7.98 -1.26 7.19
C VAL A 54 8.95 -2.35 6.77
N GLY A 55 8.56 -3.13 5.78
CA GLY A 55 9.46 -4.12 5.21
C GLY A 55 10.60 -3.45 4.47
N LYS A 56 10.27 -2.54 3.57
CA LYS A 56 11.27 -1.79 2.81
C LYS A 56 10.73 -0.44 2.39
N ASN A 57 11.58 0.58 2.50
CA ASN A 57 11.33 1.90 1.94
C ASN A 57 11.84 1.94 0.52
N ILE A 58 10.96 2.16 -0.44
CA ILE A 58 11.32 2.28 -1.85
C ILE A 58 10.81 3.61 -2.36
N PRO A 59 11.64 4.65 -2.38
CA PRO A 59 11.24 5.93 -2.95
C PRO A 59 11.03 5.76 -4.45
N THR A 60 9.85 6.14 -4.91
CA THR A 60 9.48 6.04 -6.31
C THR A 60 9.05 7.40 -6.83
N SER A 61 9.09 7.58 -8.15
CA SER A 61 8.51 8.75 -8.77
C SER A 61 7.00 8.62 -8.90
N ARG A 62 6.31 9.72 -9.20
CA ARG A 62 4.85 9.69 -9.37
C ARG A 62 4.41 8.85 -10.56
N THR A 63 5.30 8.66 -11.54
CA THR A 63 5.02 7.87 -12.73
C THR A 63 5.33 6.40 -12.54
N GLU A 64 5.96 6.04 -11.43
CA GLU A 64 6.25 4.66 -11.11
C GLU A 64 5.15 4.04 -10.28
N ARG A 65 4.94 2.75 -10.50
CA ARG A 65 4.01 1.93 -9.73
C ARG A 65 4.77 0.80 -9.07
N VAL A 66 4.27 0.41 -7.92
CA VAL A 66 4.80 -0.75 -7.19
C VAL A 66 3.72 -1.80 -7.13
N GLN A 67 4.06 -2.99 -7.54
CA GLN A 67 3.17 -4.14 -7.46
C GLN A 67 3.80 -5.21 -6.60
N VAL A 68 3.05 -5.67 -5.61
CA VAL A 68 3.45 -6.78 -4.75
C VAL A 68 2.67 -8.01 -5.19
N ARG A 69 3.40 -9.09 -5.45
CA ARG A 69 2.80 -10.38 -5.72
C ARG A 69 3.28 -11.36 -4.68
N LEU A 70 2.31 -11.95 -3.99
CA LEU A 70 2.60 -13.00 -3.02
C LEU A 70 2.26 -14.34 -3.64
N GLY A 71 3.15 -15.30 -3.49
CA GLY A 71 2.91 -16.65 -3.94
C GLY A 71 1.72 -17.22 -3.22
N THR A 72 0.72 -17.66 -3.97
CA THR A 72 -0.55 -18.10 -3.40
C THR A 72 -0.52 -19.54 -2.92
N GLY A 73 0.63 -20.18 -2.79
CA GLY A 73 0.68 -21.57 -2.34
C GLY A 73 -0.20 -22.50 -3.18
N GLY A 74 -0.43 -22.12 -4.43
CA GLY A 74 -1.29 -22.86 -5.32
C GLY A 74 -0.80 -24.28 -5.50
N SER A 75 -1.73 -25.19 -5.70
CA SER A 75 -1.50 -26.61 -5.89
C SER A 75 -0.74 -26.97 -7.18
N ASP A 76 -0.37 -25.98 -7.99
CA ASP A 76 0.40 -26.22 -9.21
C ASP A 76 1.88 -26.00 -8.94
N PRO A 77 2.68 -27.08 -8.84
CA PRO A 77 4.12 -26.95 -8.61
C PRO A 77 4.87 -26.29 -9.76
N LYS A 78 4.23 -26.08 -10.90
CA LYS A 78 4.82 -25.36 -12.03
C LYS A 78 4.53 -23.88 -12.00
N ALA A 79 3.51 -23.45 -11.28
CA ALA A 79 3.24 -22.04 -11.03
C ALA A 79 4.18 -21.56 -9.94
N LYS A 80 5.43 -21.37 -10.30
CA LYS A 80 6.42 -20.79 -9.40
C LYS A 80 6.15 -19.29 -9.25
N SER A 81 5.03 -18.95 -8.66
CA SER A 81 4.81 -17.57 -8.23
C SER A 81 5.66 -17.35 -7.00
N ARG A 82 6.86 -16.85 -7.19
CA ARG A 82 7.67 -16.39 -6.09
C ARG A 82 7.14 -15.06 -5.62
N ASP A 83 7.16 -14.86 -4.32
CA ASP A 83 6.87 -13.55 -3.77
C ASP A 83 7.84 -12.54 -4.36
N HIS A 84 7.30 -11.47 -4.92
CA HIS A 84 8.16 -10.45 -5.49
C HIS A 84 7.47 -9.09 -5.50
N VAL A 85 8.29 -8.08 -5.59
CA VAL A 85 7.87 -6.69 -5.74
C VAL A 85 8.41 -6.18 -7.06
N THR A 86 7.54 -5.62 -7.88
CA THR A 86 7.91 -5.05 -9.16
C THR A 86 7.68 -3.55 -9.13
N ILE A 87 8.66 -2.81 -9.60
CA ILE A 87 8.54 -1.38 -9.84
C ILE A 87 8.52 -1.18 -11.35
N TYR A 88 7.52 -0.50 -11.84
CA TYR A 88 7.41 -0.22 -13.27
C TYR A 88 6.95 1.19 -13.50
N SER A 89 7.41 1.77 -14.61
CA SER A 89 6.99 3.10 -15.02
C SER A 89 5.77 3.00 -15.90
N ILE A 90 4.79 3.84 -15.64
CA ILE A 90 3.65 3.98 -16.52
C ILE A 90 4.03 4.98 -17.60
N VAL A 91 4.24 4.47 -18.81
CA VAL A 91 4.34 5.31 -19.99
C VAL A 91 2.92 5.53 -20.46
N GLU A 92 2.34 6.65 -20.11
CA GLU A 92 1.09 7.01 -20.72
C GLU A 92 1.33 7.29 -22.19
N PRO A 93 0.50 6.71 -23.08
CA PRO A 93 0.53 7.15 -24.48
C PRO A 93 0.32 8.65 -24.46
N MET A 94 1.11 9.39 -25.26
CA MET A 94 1.00 10.84 -25.35
C MET A 94 -0.47 11.18 -25.56
N LYS A 95 -1.12 11.50 -24.48
CA LYS A 95 -2.38 12.19 -24.57
C LYS A 95 -2.08 13.53 -25.19
N GLU A 96 -2.85 13.88 -26.18
CA GLU A 96 -2.91 15.26 -26.62
C GLU A 96 -2.92 16.11 -25.37
N PRO A 97 -2.08 17.16 -25.34
CA PRO A 97 -2.12 18.06 -24.21
C PRO A 97 -3.59 18.44 -24.03
N GLU A 98 -4.16 17.96 -22.97
CA GLU A 98 -5.49 18.36 -22.65
C GLU A 98 -5.41 19.84 -22.47
N ALA A 99 -5.82 20.51 -23.55
CA ALA A 99 -5.87 21.94 -23.55
C ALA A 99 -6.67 22.33 -22.33
N ALA A 100 -6.09 23.12 -21.50
CA ALA A 100 -6.83 23.74 -20.44
C ALA A 100 -7.03 22.91 -19.17
N HIS A 101 -6.16 22.16 -18.86
CA HIS A 101 -6.25 21.60 -17.51
C HIS A 101 -5.61 22.47 -16.50
#